data_3c6a4e9b7236079129dc87e43264f44a
#
_entry.id   3c6a4e9b7236079129dc87e43264f44a
#
_cell.length_a   1.000
_cell.length_b   1.000
_cell.length_c   1.000
_cell.angle_alpha   90.00
_cell.angle_beta   90.00
_cell.angle_gamma   90.00
#
_symmetry.space_group_name_H-M   'P 1'
#
loop_
_entity.id
_entity.type
_entity.pdbx_description
1 polymer ?
#
loop_
_entity_poly.entity_id
_entity_poly.type
_entity_poly.pdbx_seq_one_letter_code
_entity_poly.pdbx_strand_id
1 'polypeptide(L)'
;PQQTFTIEMKKLLTATYLLLTSVLFSQANEIFVETESFENHGGWKLDTQFITEMGSPYLLAHGLGTPVKDASTTIQVKKGGTYQLFARTKDWVARWKVSGQPGRFQILINGKPAKTTFGTEGVKWHWQDGGKVELPKGKVTLALHDLTGFNGRCDALYLTTGEDAPTNDSGILPDWRRELLGLPDKSLEKDYDLVVIGGGYSGMGAAISGARMGCKVALIQNRGVLGGNGSSEVRVWAKGNIRRGKYPRIGEIIEEIADK
;
A
#
# COMPACT_ATOMS: atom_id res chain seq x y z
N PRO A 1 23.62 -62.45 -19.99
CA PRO A 1 22.25 -62.10 -19.51
C PRO A 1 22.24 -61.18 -18.32
N GLN A 2 23.21 -61.27 -17.37
CA GLN A 2 23.24 -60.39 -16.19
C GLN A 2 23.60 -58.91 -16.49
N GLN A 3 24.47 -58.64 -17.44
CA GLN A 3 24.85 -57.27 -17.79
C GLN A 3 23.72 -56.47 -18.48
N THR A 4 22.92 -57.14 -19.31
CA THR A 4 21.79 -56.49 -19.99
C THR A 4 20.67 -56.10 -19.04
N PHE A 5 20.41 -56.94 -18.03
CA PHE A 5 19.40 -56.66 -17.01
C PHE A 5 19.78 -55.47 -16.11
N THR A 6 21.08 -55.33 -15.81
CA THR A 6 21.58 -54.22 -14.98
C THR A 6 21.52 -52.85 -15.70
N ILE A 7 21.68 -52.84 -17.03
CA ILE A 7 21.61 -51.61 -17.86
C ILE A 7 20.15 -51.16 -18.00
N GLU A 8 19.22 -52.09 -18.20
CA GLU A 8 17.78 -51.78 -18.29
C GLU A 8 17.25 -51.24 -16.95
N MET A 9 17.65 -51.86 -15.83
CA MET A 9 17.24 -51.41 -14.50
C MET A 9 17.81 -50.03 -14.14
N LYS A 10 19.04 -49.70 -14.55
CA LYS A 10 19.62 -48.36 -14.38
C LYS A 10 18.89 -47.32 -15.24
N LYS A 11 18.49 -47.63 -16.46
CA LYS A 11 17.69 -46.76 -17.32
C LYS A 11 16.30 -46.50 -16.75
N LEU A 12 15.65 -47.53 -16.18
CA LEU A 12 14.35 -47.40 -15.54
C LEU A 12 14.43 -46.55 -14.27
N LEU A 13 15.45 -46.72 -13.42
CA LEU A 13 15.69 -45.91 -12.23
C LEU A 13 16.00 -44.44 -12.57
N THR A 14 16.77 -44.19 -13.64
CA THR A 14 17.08 -42.84 -14.10
C THR A 14 15.86 -42.14 -14.69
N ALA A 15 15.01 -42.87 -15.42
CA ALA A 15 13.75 -42.32 -15.96
C ALA A 15 12.74 -42.03 -14.83
N THR A 16 12.65 -42.89 -13.80
CA THR A 16 11.80 -42.68 -12.64
C THR A 16 12.29 -41.50 -11.79
N TYR A 17 13.60 -41.29 -11.67
CA TYR A 17 14.18 -40.13 -10.95
C TYR A 17 13.97 -38.84 -11.72
N LEU A 18 14.05 -38.82 -13.05
CA LEU A 18 13.72 -37.67 -13.89
C LEU A 18 12.22 -37.33 -13.89
N LEU A 19 11.34 -38.32 -13.76
CA LEU A 19 9.89 -38.07 -13.63
C LEU A 19 9.50 -37.51 -12.24
N LEU A 20 10.25 -37.89 -11.18
CA LEU A 20 10.01 -37.40 -9.82
C LEU A 20 10.54 -35.95 -9.59
N THR A 21 11.45 -35.45 -10.45
CA THR A 21 11.99 -34.07 -10.33
C THR A 21 11.20 -33.03 -11.10
N SER A 22 10.20 -33.41 -11.88
CA SER A 22 9.29 -32.48 -12.55
C SER A 22 8.00 -32.22 -11.79
N VAL A 23 8.04 -32.16 -10.48
CA VAL A 23 7.05 -31.39 -9.72
C VAL A 23 7.37 -29.92 -10.04
N LEU A 24 6.83 -29.44 -11.12
CA LEU A 24 6.77 -28.01 -11.43
C LEU A 24 6.00 -27.37 -10.24
N PHE A 25 6.75 -26.87 -9.27
CA PHE A 25 6.20 -25.90 -8.36
C PHE A 25 5.72 -24.73 -9.23
N SER A 26 4.46 -24.75 -9.59
CA SER A 26 3.83 -23.60 -10.23
C SER A 26 3.94 -22.47 -9.22
N GLN A 27 4.89 -21.57 -9.44
CA GLN A 27 5.02 -20.38 -8.61
C GLN A 27 3.66 -19.68 -8.57
N ALA A 28 3.19 -19.37 -7.37
CA ALA A 28 1.93 -18.66 -7.19
C ALA A 28 1.98 -17.34 -7.96
N ASN A 29 0.87 -16.98 -8.60
CA ASN A 29 0.76 -15.64 -9.15
C ASN A 29 0.30 -14.73 -8.02
N GLU A 30 1.07 -13.72 -7.76
CA GLU A 30 0.85 -12.78 -6.68
C GLU A 30 0.67 -11.38 -7.24
N ILE A 31 -0.27 -10.64 -6.68
CA ILE A 31 -0.56 -9.25 -6.99
C ILE A 31 -0.67 -8.52 -5.65
N PHE A 32 0.22 -7.57 -5.43
CA PHE A 32 0.24 -6.73 -4.25
C PHE A 32 0.03 -5.28 -4.65
N VAL A 33 -0.90 -4.60 -3.99
CA VAL A 33 -1.27 -3.22 -4.31
C VAL A 33 -1.40 -2.42 -3.02
N GLU A 34 -0.53 -1.44 -2.85
CA GLU A 34 -0.65 -0.44 -1.79
C GLU A 34 -1.81 0.49 -2.11
N THR A 35 -2.74 0.72 -1.17
CA THR A 35 -3.93 1.52 -1.48
C THR A 35 -3.63 3.01 -1.61
N GLU A 36 -2.60 3.50 -0.95
CA GLU A 36 -2.10 4.87 -1.14
C GLU A 36 -1.54 5.14 -2.54
N SER A 37 -1.19 4.09 -3.29
CA SER A 37 -0.74 4.19 -4.68
C SER A 37 -1.88 4.19 -5.71
N PHE A 38 -3.13 4.13 -5.28
CA PHE A 38 -4.27 4.15 -6.20
C PHE A 38 -4.28 5.42 -7.05
N GLU A 39 -4.58 5.27 -8.34
CA GLU A 39 -4.64 6.39 -9.30
C GLU A 39 -5.69 7.44 -8.92
N ASN A 40 -6.76 7.01 -8.29
CA ASN A 40 -7.85 7.87 -7.84
C ASN A 40 -8.24 7.51 -6.41
N HIS A 41 -8.02 8.41 -5.47
CA HIS A 41 -8.41 8.22 -4.08
C HIS A 41 -9.91 8.49 -3.82
N GLY A 42 -10.65 9.05 -4.79
CA GLY A 42 -12.07 9.37 -4.63
C GLY A 42 -12.31 10.31 -3.45
N GLY A 43 -13.09 9.83 -2.48
CA GLY A 43 -13.31 10.54 -1.21
C GLY A 43 -12.46 10.00 -0.04
N TRP A 44 -11.66 8.97 -0.25
CA TRP A 44 -10.75 8.44 0.75
C TRP A 44 -9.58 9.40 0.98
N LYS A 45 -9.11 9.49 2.19
CA LYS A 45 -8.00 10.36 2.61
C LYS A 45 -6.77 9.53 2.92
N LEU A 46 -5.62 10.05 2.52
CA LEU A 46 -4.35 9.50 2.96
C LEU A 46 -4.19 9.75 4.45
N ASP A 47 -3.89 8.70 5.21
CA ASP A 47 -3.68 8.77 6.66
C ASP A 47 -2.36 8.07 7.04
N THR A 48 -1.66 8.63 8.01
CA THR A 48 -0.34 8.17 8.47
C THR A 48 -0.31 7.85 9.96
N GLN A 49 -1.47 7.85 10.64
CA GLN A 49 -1.55 7.64 12.08
C GLN A 49 -0.85 6.35 12.54
N PHE A 50 -0.84 5.32 11.70
CA PHE A 50 -0.24 4.03 11.99
C PHE A 50 0.99 3.72 11.13
N ILE A 51 1.67 4.73 10.58
CA ILE A 51 2.79 4.54 9.63
C ILE A 51 3.93 3.69 10.22
N THR A 52 4.17 3.77 11.52
CA THR A 52 5.19 2.95 12.21
C THR A 52 4.80 1.48 12.32
N GLU A 53 3.50 1.18 12.32
CA GLU A 53 2.96 -0.17 12.34
C GLU A 53 2.80 -0.74 10.92
N MET A 54 2.45 0.15 9.97
CA MET A 54 2.16 -0.22 8.58
C MET A 54 3.41 -0.26 7.69
N GLY A 55 4.37 0.61 7.94
CA GLY A 55 5.52 0.86 7.06
C GLY A 55 5.20 1.80 5.90
N SER A 56 3.93 2.17 5.71
CA SER A 56 3.43 3.07 4.68
C SER A 56 2.21 3.85 5.18
N PRO A 57 1.76 4.89 4.47
CA PRO A 57 0.41 5.44 4.64
C PRO A 57 -0.66 4.42 4.25
N TYR A 58 -1.92 4.74 4.53
CA TYR A 58 -3.08 3.94 4.13
C TYR A 58 -4.26 4.84 3.77
N LEU A 59 -5.29 4.30 3.14
CA LEU A 59 -6.50 5.04 2.84
C LEU A 59 -7.54 4.94 3.96
N LEU A 60 -8.17 6.09 4.27
CA LEU A 60 -9.17 6.28 5.32
C LEU A 60 -10.45 6.89 4.72
N ALA A 61 -11.59 6.20 4.86
CA ALA A 61 -12.92 6.72 4.49
C ALA A 61 -13.46 7.61 5.61
N HIS A 62 -13.18 8.92 5.56
CA HIS A 62 -13.61 9.88 6.58
C HIS A 62 -14.74 10.77 6.08
N GLY A 63 -15.96 10.24 6.03
CA GLY A 63 -17.16 10.90 5.53
C GLY A 63 -18.13 11.38 6.61
N LEU A 64 -17.74 11.32 7.89
CA LEU A 64 -18.58 11.72 9.03
C LEU A 64 -19.97 11.04 9.03
N GLY A 65 -20.01 9.76 8.66
CA GLY A 65 -21.23 8.97 8.57
C GLY A 65 -21.92 8.99 7.20
N THR A 66 -21.34 9.67 6.22
CA THR A 66 -21.80 9.64 4.82
C THR A 66 -20.77 8.89 3.98
N PRO A 67 -21.14 7.81 3.27
CA PRO A 67 -20.21 7.10 2.41
C PRO A 67 -19.49 8.02 1.44
N VAL A 68 -18.18 7.82 1.32
CA VAL A 68 -17.33 8.62 0.44
C VAL A 68 -17.25 7.98 -0.96
N LYS A 69 -16.82 8.75 -1.95
CA LYS A 69 -16.61 8.24 -3.32
C LYS A 69 -15.52 7.18 -3.33
N ASP A 70 -15.67 6.19 -4.20
CA ASP A 70 -14.74 5.07 -4.35
C ASP A 70 -13.33 5.54 -4.66
N ALA A 71 -12.36 4.93 -3.98
CA ALA A 71 -10.97 4.97 -4.41
C ALA A 71 -10.73 3.83 -5.41
N SER A 72 -9.98 4.07 -6.49
CA SER A 72 -9.80 3.07 -7.54
C SER A 72 -8.44 3.15 -8.22
N THR A 73 -8.00 1.99 -8.72
CA THR A 73 -6.81 1.85 -9.56
C THR A 73 -7.01 0.76 -10.59
N THR A 74 -6.18 0.76 -11.63
CA THR A 74 -6.15 -0.28 -12.66
C THR A 74 -4.87 -1.09 -12.57
N ILE A 75 -5.00 -2.40 -12.40
CA ILE A 75 -3.89 -3.34 -12.37
C ILE A 75 -3.80 -4.13 -13.67
N GLN A 76 -2.60 -4.65 -13.96
CA GLN A 76 -2.37 -5.57 -15.08
C GLN A 76 -2.25 -7.00 -14.58
N VAL A 77 -3.27 -7.81 -14.79
CA VAL A 77 -3.28 -9.24 -14.46
C VAL A 77 -2.59 -10.03 -15.56
N LYS A 78 -1.44 -10.62 -15.26
CA LYS A 78 -0.64 -11.39 -16.22
C LYS A 78 -1.29 -12.73 -16.57
N LYS A 79 -1.89 -13.39 -15.59
CA LYS A 79 -2.56 -14.69 -15.74
C LYS A 79 -3.96 -14.61 -15.11
N GLY A 80 -5.00 -14.81 -15.91
CA GLY A 80 -6.38 -14.90 -15.41
C GLY A 80 -6.63 -16.18 -14.64
N GLY A 81 -7.61 -16.16 -13.75
CA GLY A 81 -8.01 -17.32 -12.94
C GLY A 81 -8.60 -16.92 -11.59
N THR A 82 -8.73 -17.92 -10.73
CA THR A 82 -9.24 -17.77 -9.38
C THR A 82 -8.11 -17.35 -8.45
N TYR A 83 -8.28 -16.25 -7.74
CA TYR A 83 -7.34 -15.72 -6.75
C TYR A 83 -7.99 -15.68 -5.38
N GLN A 84 -7.21 -15.95 -4.33
CA GLN A 84 -7.59 -15.61 -2.96
C GLN A 84 -7.30 -14.13 -2.72
N LEU A 85 -8.30 -13.40 -2.27
CA LEU A 85 -8.22 -11.96 -1.98
C LEU A 85 -7.99 -11.75 -0.49
N PHE A 86 -7.06 -10.86 -0.15
CA PHE A 86 -6.85 -10.35 1.21
C PHE A 86 -6.80 -8.83 1.19
N ALA A 87 -7.36 -8.23 2.23
CA ALA A 87 -7.19 -6.79 2.49
C ALA A 87 -6.56 -6.56 3.85
N ARG A 88 -5.54 -5.72 3.92
CA ARG A 88 -4.94 -5.33 5.19
C ARG A 88 -5.77 -4.20 5.80
N THR A 89 -6.47 -4.53 6.87
CA THR A 89 -7.46 -3.65 7.51
C THR A 89 -7.61 -3.96 9.00
N LYS A 90 -8.55 -3.31 9.66
CA LYS A 90 -8.96 -3.59 11.04
C LYS A 90 -10.36 -3.06 11.30
N ASP A 91 -11.07 -3.66 12.26
CA ASP A 91 -12.21 -3.00 12.89
C ASP A 91 -11.71 -1.98 13.93
N TRP A 92 -11.75 -0.72 13.57
CA TRP A 92 -11.16 0.34 14.39
C TRP A 92 -11.86 0.56 15.74
N VAL A 93 -13.10 0.09 15.90
CA VAL A 93 -13.86 0.17 17.16
C VAL A 93 -13.81 -1.12 17.98
N ALA A 94 -13.26 -2.21 17.46
CA ALA A 94 -13.27 -3.51 18.14
C ALA A 94 -12.69 -3.47 19.56
N ARG A 95 -11.68 -2.63 19.81
CA ARG A 95 -11.08 -2.45 21.14
C ARG A 95 -12.06 -1.93 22.21
N TRP A 96 -13.10 -1.20 21.79
CA TRP A 96 -14.13 -0.68 22.69
C TRP A 96 -15.35 -1.58 22.81
N LYS A 97 -15.35 -2.72 22.10
CA LYS A 97 -16.46 -3.69 22.03
C LYS A 97 -17.79 -3.04 21.62
N VAL A 98 -17.72 -2.03 20.76
CA VAL A 98 -18.89 -1.35 20.21
C VAL A 98 -19.46 -2.20 19.06
N SER A 99 -20.76 -2.37 19.02
CA SER A 99 -21.46 -3.06 17.94
C SER A 99 -21.55 -2.20 16.65
N GLY A 100 -21.81 -2.85 15.51
CA GLY A 100 -22.16 -2.16 14.28
C GLY A 100 -21.01 -1.97 13.28
N GLN A 101 -19.75 -2.20 13.65
CA GLN A 101 -18.59 -2.18 12.74
C GLN A 101 -18.63 -0.99 11.77
N PRO A 102 -18.49 0.24 12.26
CA PRO A 102 -18.76 1.44 11.47
C PRO A 102 -17.77 1.68 10.32
N GLY A 103 -16.61 1.04 10.33
CA GLY A 103 -15.58 1.15 9.29
C GLY A 103 -15.73 0.18 8.12
N ARG A 104 -16.95 -0.27 7.80
CA ARG A 104 -17.20 -1.27 6.77
C ARG A 104 -17.00 -0.72 5.36
N PHE A 105 -16.37 -1.54 4.52
CA PHE A 105 -16.22 -1.27 3.10
C PHE A 105 -16.20 -2.57 2.28
N GLN A 106 -16.35 -2.46 0.97
CA GLN A 106 -16.22 -3.56 0.01
C GLN A 106 -15.08 -3.31 -0.96
N ILE A 107 -14.54 -4.38 -1.53
CA ILE A 107 -13.62 -4.32 -2.65
C ILE A 107 -14.39 -4.67 -3.91
N LEU A 108 -14.35 -3.76 -4.89
CA LEU A 108 -14.96 -3.98 -6.20
C LEU A 108 -13.89 -4.43 -7.19
N ILE A 109 -14.23 -5.45 -7.99
CA ILE A 109 -13.42 -5.94 -9.10
C ILE A 109 -14.23 -5.71 -10.37
N ASN A 110 -13.73 -4.84 -11.26
CA ASN A 110 -14.45 -4.39 -12.45
C ASN A 110 -15.90 -3.94 -12.13
N GLY A 111 -16.05 -3.20 -11.03
CA GLY A 111 -17.34 -2.66 -10.55
C GLY A 111 -18.24 -3.68 -9.83
N LYS A 112 -17.83 -4.93 -9.67
CA LYS A 112 -18.60 -5.96 -8.96
C LYS A 112 -18.03 -6.19 -7.56
N PRO A 113 -18.84 -6.15 -6.49
CA PRO A 113 -18.33 -6.34 -5.14
C PRO A 113 -17.89 -7.79 -4.90
N ALA A 114 -16.76 -7.95 -4.21
CA ALA A 114 -16.40 -9.21 -3.59
C ALA A 114 -17.41 -9.59 -2.51
N LYS A 115 -17.50 -10.88 -2.16
CA LYS A 115 -18.50 -11.38 -1.21
C LYS A 115 -18.29 -10.84 0.21
N THR A 116 -17.03 -10.63 0.60
CA THR A 116 -16.66 -10.22 1.96
C THR A 116 -16.83 -8.72 2.16
N THR A 117 -17.37 -8.35 3.32
CA THR A 117 -17.33 -6.99 3.83
C THR A 117 -16.11 -6.84 4.74
N PHE A 118 -15.26 -5.87 4.45
CA PHE A 118 -14.01 -5.61 5.15
C PHE A 118 -14.16 -4.56 6.24
N GLY A 119 -13.14 -4.47 7.14
CA GLY A 119 -13.16 -3.57 8.28
C GLY A 119 -14.10 -4.00 9.39
N THR A 120 -14.45 -5.29 9.44
CA THR A 120 -15.45 -5.86 10.33
C THR A 120 -14.88 -6.68 11.48
N GLU A 121 -13.58 -6.94 11.46
CA GLU A 121 -12.90 -7.78 12.46
C GLU A 121 -11.49 -7.28 12.75
N GLY A 122 -10.91 -7.82 13.84
CA GLY A 122 -9.54 -7.54 14.26
C GLY A 122 -9.36 -6.21 14.98
N VAL A 123 -8.85 -6.28 16.22
CA VAL A 123 -8.46 -5.08 17.00
C VAL A 123 -7.20 -4.45 16.43
N LYS A 124 -6.28 -5.29 15.94
CA LYS A 124 -5.01 -4.88 15.31
C LYS A 124 -5.14 -4.93 13.80
N TRP A 125 -4.25 -4.26 13.11
CA TRP A 125 -4.08 -4.43 11.68
C TRP A 125 -3.73 -5.87 11.34
N HIS A 126 -4.44 -6.42 10.37
CA HIS A 126 -4.26 -7.79 9.93
C HIS A 126 -4.75 -7.95 8.48
N TRP A 127 -4.43 -9.07 7.88
CA TRP A 127 -4.98 -9.46 6.58
C TRP A 127 -6.34 -10.13 6.79
N GLN A 128 -7.41 -9.43 6.45
CA GLN A 128 -8.76 -9.99 6.43
C GLN A 128 -8.98 -10.75 5.13
N ASP A 129 -9.45 -11.99 5.25
CA ASP A 129 -9.73 -12.86 4.10
C ASP A 129 -10.97 -12.39 3.35
N GLY A 130 -10.81 -12.12 2.05
CA GLY A 130 -11.87 -11.70 1.13
C GLY A 130 -12.51 -12.84 0.34
N GLY A 131 -12.01 -14.08 0.51
CA GLY A 131 -12.45 -15.24 -0.24
C GLY A 131 -11.90 -15.26 -1.67
N LYS A 132 -12.39 -16.23 -2.45
CA LYS A 132 -11.98 -16.44 -3.83
C LYS A 132 -12.68 -15.47 -4.78
N VAL A 133 -11.91 -14.90 -5.70
CA VAL A 133 -12.37 -13.98 -6.73
C VAL A 133 -11.82 -14.37 -8.10
N GLU A 134 -12.58 -14.13 -9.15
CA GLU A 134 -12.15 -14.38 -10.53
C GLU A 134 -11.55 -13.12 -11.13
N LEU A 135 -10.30 -13.21 -11.59
CA LEU A 135 -9.63 -12.15 -12.31
C LEU A 135 -9.45 -12.52 -13.77
N PRO A 136 -9.94 -11.73 -14.74
CA PRO A 136 -9.61 -11.91 -16.14
C PRO A 136 -8.14 -11.52 -16.39
N LYS A 137 -7.50 -12.15 -17.38
CA LYS A 137 -6.21 -11.67 -17.89
C LYS A 137 -6.35 -10.29 -18.52
N GLY A 138 -5.42 -9.39 -18.25
CA GLY A 138 -5.41 -8.03 -18.79
C GLY A 138 -5.68 -6.97 -17.75
N LYS A 139 -6.28 -5.86 -18.14
CA LYS A 139 -6.60 -4.75 -17.24
C LYS A 139 -7.79 -5.08 -16.35
N VAL A 140 -7.62 -4.89 -15.05
CA VAL A 140 -8.65 -5.09 -14.03
C VAL A 140 -8.70 -3.86 -13.15
N THR A 141 -9.87 -3.29 -12.97
CA THR A 141 -10.09 -2.19 -12.03
C THR A 141 -10.40 -2.74 -10.66
N LEU A 142 -9.64 -2.31 -9.66
CA LEU A 142 -9.90 -2.52 -8.24
C LEU A 142 -10.43 -1.23 -7.64
N ALA A 143 -11.42 -1.31 -6.75
CA ALA A 143 -11.90 -0.15 -6.02
C ALA A 143 -12.23 -0.49 -4.57
N LEU A 144 -12.06 0.51 -3.69
CA LEU A 144 -12.55 0.49 -2.31
C LEU A 144 -13.88 1.24 -2.28
N HIS A 145 -14.95 0.53 -1.96
CA HIS A 145 -16.31 1.05 -1.85
C HIS A 145 -16.71 1.20 -0.39
N ASP A 146 -16.81 2.44 0.06
CA ASP A 146 -17.18 2.75 1.43
C ASP A 146 -18.68 2.56 1.67
N LEU A 147 -19.04 1.88 2.75
CA LEU A 147 -20.44 1.60 3.09
C LEU A 147 -21.02 2.53 4.16
N THR A 148 -20.18 3.27 4.86
CA THR A 148 -20.59 3.96 6.10
C THR A 148 -20.12 5.39 6.22
N GLY A 149 -19.03 5.76 5.56
CA GLY A 149 -18.36 7.04 5.77
C GLY A 149 -17.73 7.19 7.15
N PHE A 150 -17.53 6.09 7.87
CA PHE A 150 -17.10 6.15 9.27
C PHE A 150 -15.79 5.41 9.52
N ASN A 151 -14.72 5.98 8.95
CA ASN A 151 -13.34 5.59 9.19
C ASN A 151 -12.97 4.16 8.77
N GLY A 152 -13.57 3.65 7.69
CA GLY A 152 -13.06 2.46 7.00
C GLY A 152 -11.58 2.68 6.64
N ARG A 153 -10.74 1.66 6.84
CA ARG A 153 -9.29 1.73 6.65
C ARG A 153 -8.81 0.58 5.81
N CYS A 154 -8.04 0.88 4.78
CA CYS A 154 -7.38 -0.13 3.97
C CYS A 154 -5.94 0.29 3.66
N ASP A 155 -4.98 -0.59 3.99
CA ASP A 155 -3.56 -0.38 3.75
C ASP A 155 -3.14 -0.95 2.41
N ALA A 156 -3.43 -2.23 2.19
CA ALA A 156 -3.02 -2.92 0.98
C ALA A 156 -4.02 -4.02 0.59
N LEU A 157 -3.99 -4.37 -0.68
CA LEU A 157 -4.68 -5.53 -1.25
C LEU A 157 -3.64 -6.56 -1.69
N TYR A 158 -3.89 -7.83 -1.37
CA TYR A 158 -3.08 -8.94 -1.83
C TYR A 158 -3.97 -10.01 -2.46
N LEU A 159 -3.61 -10.43 -3.66
CA LEU A 159 -4.32 -11.46 -4.40
C LEU A 159 -3.32 -12.53 -4.83
N THR A 160 -3.61 -13.78 -4.53
CA THR A 160 -2.71 -14.90 -4.80
C THR A 160 -3.45 -16.11 -5.34
N THR A 161 -2.79 -16.88 -6.20
CA THR A 161 -3.24 -18.22 -6.59
C THR A 161 -2.65 -19.31 -5.69
N GLY A 162 -1.79 -18.94 -4.74
CA GLY A 162 -1.27 -19.83 -3.70
C GLY A 162 -2.27 -20.06 -2.58
N GLU A 163 -1.92 -21.00 -1.70
CA GLU A 163 -2.76 -21.38 -0.55
C GLU A 163 -2.39 -20.64 0.74
N ASP A 164 -1.19 -20.05 0.79
CA ASP A 164 -0.67 -19.42 1.99
C ASP A 164 -1.28 -18.01 2.18
N ALA A 165 -1.74 -17.76 3.41
CA ALA A 165 -2.15 -16.43 3.81
C ALA A 165 -0.93 -15.49 3.99
N PRO A 166 -1.07 -14.20 3.70
CA PRO A 166 0.02 -13.25 3.89
C PRO A 166 0.37 -13.08 5.37
N THR A 167 1.65 -12.79 5.65
CA THR A 167 2.15 -12.68 7.02
C THR A 167 1.61 -11.44 7.74
N ASN A 168 1.28 -11.59 9.02
CA ASN A 168 0.98 -10.49 9.94
C ASN A 168 2.16 -10.19 10.89
N ASP A 169 3.26 -10.91 10.78
CA ASP A 169 4.45 -10.69 11.60
C ASP A 169 5.14 -9.38 11.19
N SER A 170 5.19 -8.42 12.12
CA SER A 170 5.78 -7.10 11.88
C SER A 170 7.29 -7.14 11.61
N GLY A 171 7.99 -8.21 11.99
CA GLY A 171 9.41 -8.39 11.68
C GLY A 171 9.66 -8.90 10.26
N ILE A 172 8.69 -9.62 9.68
CA ILE A 172 8.80 -10.23 8.34
C ILE A 172 8.10 -9.34 7.29
N LEU A 173 6.98 -8.74 7.64
CA LEU A 173 6.12 -7.99 6.73
C LEU A 173 6.83 -6.93 5.87
N PRO A 174 7.77 -6.11 6.39
CA PRO A 174 8.45 -5.10 5.58
C PRO A 174 9.28 -5.70 4.44
N ASP A 175 10.01 -6.78 4.71
CA ASP A 175 10.84 -7.45 3.71
C ASP A 175 9.98 -8.18 2.68
N TRP A 176 8.93 -8.86 3.11
CA TRP A 176 7.95 -9.50 2.24
C TRP A 176 7.26 -8.49 1.29
N ARG A 177 6.82 -7.33 1.80
CA ARG A 177 6.24 -6.25 0.98
C ARG A 177 7.26 -5.71 -0.03
N ARG A 178 8.51 -5.50 0.40
CA ARG A 178 9.58 -5.02 -0.48
C ARG A 178 9.84 -5.98 -1.63
N GLU A 179 9.84 -7.29 -1.37
CA GLU A 179 10.00 -8.33 -2.38
C GLU A 179 8.87 -8.30 -3.40
N LEU A 180 7.60 -8.27 -2.95
CA LEU A 180 6.42 -8.20 -3.84
C LEU A 180 6.36 -6.93 -4.68
N LEU A 181 6.85 -5.81 -4.15
CA LEU A 181 6.95 -4.54 -4.87
C LEU A 181 8.16 -4.48 -5.82
N GLY A 182 9.02 -5.50 -5.79
CA GLY A 182 10.26 -5.54 -6.59
C GLY A 182 11.23 -4.40 -6.24
N LEU A 183 11.21 -3.94 -4.99
CA LEU A 183 12.11 -2.87 -4.54
C LEU A 183 13.53 -3.40 -4.36
N PRO A 184 14.55 -2.63 -4.72
CA PRO A 184 15.94 -3.08 -4.63
C PRO A 184 16.38 -3.28 -3.18
N ASP A 185 17.21 -4.29 -2.93
CA ASP A 185 17.81 -4.58 -1.62
C ASP A 185 18.83 -3.52 -1.19
N LYS A 186 19.40 -2.81 -2.14
CA LYS A 186 20.41 -1.78 -1.89
C LYS A 186 19.88 -0.40 -2.19
N SER A 187 20.17 0.55 -1.33
CA SER A 187 19.96 1.97 -1.59
C SER A 187 20.71 2.38 -2.86
N LEU A 188 20.04 3.16 -3.72
CA LEU A 188 20.68 3.79 -4.87
C LEU A 188 21.46 5.01 -4.36
N GLU A 189 22.76 5.05 -4.63
CA GLU A 189 23.57 6.24 -4.40
C GLU A 189 23.28 7.26 -5.49
N LYS A 190 23.05 8.49 -5.09
CA LYS A 190 22.81 9.64 -5.99
C LYS A 190 23.47 10.88 -5.41
N ASP A 191 24.04 11.68 -6.28
CA ASP A 191 24.62 12.97 -5.90
C ASP A 191 23.55 14.06 -5.94
N TYR A 192 23.52 14.88 -4.89
CA TYR A 192 22.67 16.05 -4.76
C TYR A 192 23.50 17.22 -4.22
N ASP A 193 23.17 18.45 -4.68
CA ASP A 193 23.78 19.68 -4.16
C ASP A 193 23.22 20.03 -2.78
N LEU A 194 21.96 19.66 -2.52
CA LEU A 194 21.26 19.91 -1.25
C LEU A 194 20.39 18.72 -0.89
N VAL A 195 20.58 18.17 0.30
CA VAL A 195 19.70 17.17 0.90
C VAL A 195 19.00 17.79 2.10
N VAL A 196 17.66 17.82 2.04
CA VAL A 196 16.81 18.33 3.13
C VAL A 196 16.13 17.15 3.81
N ILE A 197 16.32 17.01 5.11
CA ILE A 197 15.70 15.95 5.92
C ILE A 197 14.58 16.54 6.74
N GLY A 198 13.34 16.08 6.47
CA GLY A 198 12.12 16.55 7.08
C GLY A 198 11.31 17.49 6.17
N GLY A 199 10.09 17.06 5.83
CA GLY A 199 9.18 17.75 4.91
C GLY A 199 8.13 18.64 5.60
N GLY A 200 8.43 19.17 6.80
CA GLY A 200 7.63 20.23 7.39
C GLY A 200 7.75 21.55 6.61
N TYR A 201 7.03 22.61 7.00
CA TYR A 201 7.08 23.90 6.30
C TYR A 201 8.50 24.41 6.10
N SER A 202 9.37 24.29 7.10
CA SER A 202 10.77 24.73 6.99
C SER A 202 11.57 23.92 5.96
N GLY A 203 11.40 22.60 5.94
CA GLY A 203 12.07 21.73 4.97
C GLY A 203 11.55 21.94 3.55
N MET A 204 10.23 22.11 3.38
CA MET A 204 9.65 22.47 2.10
C MET A 204 10.18 23.80 1.60
N GLY A 205 10.24 24.82 2.47
CA GLY A 205 10.81 26.13 2.15
C GLY A 205 12.27 26.04 1.72
N ALA A 206 13.09 25.26 2.43
CA ALA A 206 14.49 25.05 2.08
C ALA A 206 14.66 24.33 0.74
N ALA A 207 13.87 23.26 0.51
CA ALA A 207 13.93 22.49 -0.73
C ALA A 207 13.49 23.33 -1.95
N ILE A 208 12.38 24.05 -1.84
CA ILE A 208 11.87 24.91 -2.91
C ILE A 208 12.87 26.04 -3.21
N SER A 209 13.40 26.70 -2.18
CA SER A 209 14.39 27.77 -2.35
C SER A 209 15.67 27.26 -3.01
N GLY A 210 16.20 26.12 -2.56
CA GLY A 210 17.38 25.52 -3.19
C GLY A 210 17.14 25.16 -4.65
N ALA A 211 16.01 24.55 -4.98
CA ALA A 211 15.66 24.22 -6.36
C ALA A 211 15.52 25.47 -7.25
N ARG A 212 14.92 26.56 -6.75
CA ARG A 212 14.83 27.84 -7.45
C ARG A 212 16.20 28.49 -7.68
N MET A 213 17.17 28.22 -6.83
CA MET A 213 18.56 28.66 -7.01
C MET A 213 19.36 27.77 -7.95
N GLY A 214 18.75 26.75 -8.55
CA GLY A 214 19.38 25.84 -9.50
C GLY A 214 20.05 24.63 -8.89
N CYS A 215 19.94 24.39 -7.56
CA CYS A 215 20.46 23.20 -6.92
C CYS A 215 19.67 21.95 -7.32
N LYS A 216 20.37 20.83 -7.47
CA LYS A 216 19.78 19.51 -7.51
C LYS A 216 19.43 19.08 -6.08
N VAL A 217 18.13 19.13 -5.74
CA VAL A 217 17.65 18.97 -4.37
C VAL A 217 17.02 17.59 -4.15
N ALA A 218 17.33 16.96 -3.00
CA ALA A 218 16.55 15.84 -2.46
C ALA A 218 15.84 16.31 -1.18
N LEU A 219 14.52 16.08 -1.11
CA LEU A 219 13.73 16.24 0.11
C LEU A 219 13.34 14.86 0.62
N ILE A 220 13.80 14.51 1.83
CA ILE A 220 13.57 13.23 2.47
C ILE A 220 12.52 13.39 3.56
N GLN A 221 11.42 12.64 3.46
CA GLN A 221 10.33 12.65 4.41
C GLN A 221 9.92 11.20 4.73
N ASN A 222 9.71 10.91 6.01
CA ASN A 222 9.29 9.59 6.47
C ASN A 222 7.75 9.43 6.59
N ARG A 223 7.00 10.46 6.22
CA ARG A 223 5.53 10.46 6.24
C ARG A 223 5.00 10.63 4.83
N GLY A 224 3.81 10.09 4.57
CA GLY A 224 3.19 10.13 3.25
C GLY A 224 2.76 11.51 2.78
N VAL A 225 2.73 12.51 3.67
CA VAL A 225 2.35 13.88 3.34
C VAL A 225 3.40 14.88 3.81
N LEU A 226 3.59 15.94 3.05
CA LEU A 226 4.43 17.08 3.40
C LEU A 226 3.63 18.12 4.21
N GLY A 227 4.33 19.04 4.87
CA GLY A 227 3.72 20.13 5.64
C GLY A 227 3.86 20.02 7.15
N GLY A 228 4.21 18.85 7.68
CA GLY A 228 4.35 18.63 9.13
C GLY A 228 3.05 18.96 9.88
N ASN A 229 3.10 19.84 10.88
CA ASN A 229 1.91 20.24 11.64
C ASN A 229 0.82 20.92 10.78
N GLY A 230 1.18 21.52 9.66
CA GLY A 230 0.23 22.13 8.73
C GLY A 230 -0.36 21.15 7.71
N SER A 231 0.12 19.91 7.69
CA SER A 231 -0.40 18.87 6.80
C SER A 231 -1.80 18.39 7.22
N SER A 232 -2.38 17.53 6.39
CA SER A 232 -3.64 16.84 6.69
C SER A 232 -3.58 15.96 7.95
N GLU A 233 -2.39 15.61 8.44
CA GLU A 233 -2.21 14.81 9.66
C GLU A 233 -2.59 15.57 10.93
N VAL A 234 -2.18 16.84 11.05
CA VAL A 234 -2.36 17.63 12.28
C VAL A 234 -3.29 18.81 12.07
N ARG A 235 -3.30 19.38 10.85
CA ARG A 235 -4.17 20.49 10.42
C ARG A 235 -4.04 21.77 11.25
N VAL A 236 -2.82 22.05 11.72
CA VAL A 236 -2.50 23.32 12.36
C VAL A 236 -2.17 24.35 11.28
N TRP A 237 -2.96 25.40 11.20
CA TRP A 237 -2.77 26.44 10.22
C TRP A 237 -1.49 27.22 10.46
N ALA A 238 -0.75 27.46 9.40
CA ALA A 238 0.38 28.38 9.44
C ALA A 238 -0.15 29.81 9.62
N LYS A 239 0.00 30.34 10.81
CA LYS A 239 -0.36 31.73 11.14
C LYS A 239 0.86 32.46 11.68
N GLY A 240 0.90 33.77 11.43
CA GLY A 240 1.94 34.65 11.92
C GLY A 240 2.07 35.91 11.08
N ASN A 241 2.94 36.81 11.52
CA ASN A 241 3.24 38.02 10.77
C ASN A 241 4.45 37.76 9.86
N ILE A 242 4.19 37.20 8.70
CA ILE A 242 5.19 36.74 7.74
C ILE A 242 5.84 37.88 6.90
N ARG A 243 5.34 39.12 7.02
CA ARG A 243 5.82 40.26 6.24
C ARG A 243 6.52 41.35 7.08
N ARG A 244 6.79 41.04 8.37
CA ARG A 244 7.53 41.92 9.28
C ARG A 244 8.94 41.39 9.57
N GLY A 245 9.84 42.33 9.88
CA GLY A 245 11.21 42.02 10.26
C GLY A 245 12.22 42.20 9.14
N LYS A 246 13.41 41.66 9.36
CA LYS A 246 14.57 41.81 8.45
C LYS A 246 14.37 41.12 7.09
N TYR A 247 13.55 40.08 7.06
CA TYR A 247 13.29 39.26 5.88
C TYR A 247 11.80 39.17 5.56
N PRO A 248 11.19 40.24 4.99
CA PRO A 248 9.73 40.36 4.81
C PRO A 248 9.15 39.37 3.79
N ARG A 249 10.00 38.68 3.01
CA ARG A 249 9.58 37.70 2.00
C ARG A 249 9.64 36.23 2.47
N ILE A 250 10.09 35.98 3.71
CA ILE A 250 10.30 34.64 4.21
C ILE A 250 9.01 33.80 4.24
N GLY A 251 7.85 34.42 4.31
CA GLY A 251 6.55 33.76 4.34
C GLY A 251 5.93 33.47 2.97
N GLU A 252 6.51 33.99 1.87
CA GLU A 252 5.92 33.83 0.53
C GLU A 252 5.75 32.37 0.11
N ILE A 253 6.68 31.50 0.48
CA ILE A 253 6.59 30.06 0.19
C ILE A 253 5.37 29.43 0.90
N ILE A 254 5.07 29.86 2.14
CA ILE A 254 3.90 29.37 2.86
C ILE A 254 2.61 29.79 2.15
N GLU A 255 2.54 31.01 1.63
CA GLU A 255 1.40 31.50 0.86
C GLU A 255 1.21 30.72 -0.46
N GLU A 256 2.31 30.26 -1.07
CA GLU A 256 2.27 29.49 -2.32
C GLU A 256 1.76 28.05 -2.11
N ILE A 257 2.13 27.41 -0.98
CA ILE A 257 1.78 26.02 -0.68
C ILE A 257 0.48 25.89 0.11
N ALA A 258 -0.05 26.99 0.66
CA ALA A 258 -1.36 26.97 1.30
C ALA A 258 -2.44 26.78 0.23
N ASP A 259 -3.35 25.83 0.48
CA ASP A 259 -4.52 25.62 -0.37
C ASP A 259 -5.34 26.92 -0.48
N LYS A 260 -5.62 27.30 -1.72
CA LYS A 260 -6.46 28.44 -2.05
C LYS A 260 -7.91 28.03 -2.19
#